data_44ea94e6389d7456edb9f497b5b4620b
#
_entry.id   44ea94e6389d7456edb9f497b5b4620b
#
_cell.length_a   1.000
_cell.length_b   1.000
_cell.length_c   1.000
_cell.angle_alpha   90.00
_cell.angle_beta   90.00
_cell.angle_gamma   90.00
#
_symmetry.space_group_name_H-M   'P 1'
#
loop_
_entity.id
_entity.type
_entity.pdbx_description
1 polymer ?
#
loop_
_entity_poly.entity_id
_entity_poly.type
_entity_poly.pdbx_seq_one_letter_code
_entity_poly.pdbx_strand_id
1 'polypeptide(L)'
;MIIDAAAIEATAARIAPWVRVTPTIEVDLAGRAVEFKLECLQVSGTFKARGAFERLLRARETAQALGLPAPRRVVAASGGNHGIAVALAAGRLGMAADIFVPSTSPAAKLDRLRALGAVVHAQGNEYSEALAASQSFAEQQGALVSHAYDQFDTLTGQGTLAREWLRQSPHLDVVLVAVGGGGLIGGI
;
A
#
# COMPACT_ATOMS: atom_id res chain seq x y z
N MET A 1 0.37 -13.23 -14.01
CA MET A 1 -0.87 -13.21 -13.18
C MET A 1 -1.74 -12.09 -13.70
N ILE A 2 -3.03 -12.32 -13.82
CA ILE A 2 -4.02 -11.34 -14.29
C ILE A 2 -4.73 -10.77 -13.06
N ILE A 3 -4.94 -9.47 -13.01
CA ILE A 3 -5.78 -8.84 -11.99
C ILE A 3 -7.22 -9.01 -12.47
N ASP A 4 -7.97 -9.82 -11.75
CA ASP A 4 -9.38 -10.12 -12.03
C ASP A 4 -10.22 -10.03 -10.75
N ALA A 5 -11.52 -10.15 -10.90
CA ALA A 5 -12.46 -10.07 -9.79
C ALA A 5 -12.19 -11.15 -8.72
N ALA A 6 -11.79 -12.35 -9.12
CA ALA A 6 -11.51 -13.44 -8.18
C ALA A 6 -10.27 -13.15 -7.33
N ALA A 7 -9.21 -12.61 -7.94
CA ALA A 7 -8.00 -12.18 -7.23
C ALA A 7 -8.31 -11.05 -6.23
N ILE A 8 -9.16 -10.09 -6.62
CA ILE A 8 -9.59 -8.99 -5.75
C ILE A 8 -10.47 -9.49 -4.60
N GLU A 9 -11.38 -10.45 -4.83
CA GLU A 9 -12.20 -11.05 -3.77
C GLU A 9 -11.34 -11.81 -2.74
N ALA A 10 -10.39 -12.63 -3.21
CA ALA A 10 -9.46 -13.33 -2.34
C ALA A 10 -8.60 -12.36 -1.52
N THR A 11 -8.11 -11.30 -2.16
CA THR A 11 -7.37 -10.22 -1.49
C THR A 11 -8.23 -9.52 -0.45
N ALA A 12 -9.48 -9.16 -0.78
CA ALA A 12 -10.37 -8.49 0.16
C ALA A 12 -10.63 -9.32 1.42
N ALA A 13 -10.83 -10.63 1.27
CA ALA A 13 -10.97 -11.55 2.40
C ALA A 13 -9.70 -11.57 3.28
N ARG A 14 -8.52 -11.62 2.65
CA ARG A 14 -7.22 -11.67 3.33
C ARG A 14 -6.93 -10.42 4.14
N ILE A 15 -7.17 -9.23 3.58
CA ILE A 15 -6.84 -7.97 4.24
C ILE A 15 -7.96 -7.44 5.15
N ALA A 16 -9.17 -8.01 5.13
CA ALA A 16 -10.32 -7.53 5.90
C ALA A 16 -10.03 -7.28 7.40
N PRO A 17 -9.26 -8.12 8.12
CA PRO A 17 -8.95 -7.86 9.53
C PRO A 17 -8.01 -6.66 9.77
N TRP A 18 -7.35 -6.16 8.72
CA TRP A 18 -6.25 -5.22 8.81
C TRP A 18 -6.58 -3.82 8.28
N VAL A 19 -7.62 -3.71 7.47
CA VAL A 19 -8.05 -2.46 6.85
C VAL A 19 -9.46 -2.09 7.29
N ARG A 20 -9.83 -0.84 7.10
CA ARG A 20 -11.18 -0.35 7.39
C ARG A 20 -12.05 -0.44 6.14
N VAL A 21 -13.33 -0.72 6.34
CA VAL A 21 -14.35 -0.31 5.38
C VAL A 21 -14.50 1.19 5.54
N THR A 22 -14.14 1.94 4.51
CA THR A 22 -14.20 3.40 4.56
C THR A 22 -15.57 3.90 4.10
N PRO A 23 -16.12 4.99 4.68
CA PRO A 23 -17.41 5.52 4.26
C PRO A 23 -17.31 6.23 2.90
N THR A 24 -18.48 6.43 2.31
CA THR A 24 -18.70 7.36 1.22
C THR A 24 -19.46 8.58 1.73
N ILE A 25 -19.32 9.69 1.02
CA ILE A 25 -20.07 10.92 1.27
C ILE A 25 -20.52 11.53 -0.06
N GLU A 26 -21.80 11.84 -0.15
CA GLU A 26 -22.33 12.58 -1.29
C GLU A 26 -22.27 14.08 -1.01
N VAL A 27 -21.84 14.83 -2.01
CA VAL A 27 -21.81 16.29 -1.99
C VAL A 27 -22.38 16.84 -3.30
N ASP A 28 -23.02 17.99 -3.23
CA ASP A 28 -23.37 18.76 -4.43
C ASP A 28 -22.11 19.49 -4.93
N LEU A 29 -21.72 19.20 -6.16
CA LEU A 29 -20.64 19.89 -6.85
C LEU A 29 -21.17 20.56 -8.12
N ALA A 30 -21.42 21.85 -8.04
CA ALA A 30 -21.98 22.66 -9.14
C ALA A 30 -23.30 22.10 -9.70
N GLY A 31 -24.24 21.71 -8.83
CA GLY A 31 -25.55 21.17 -9.20
C GLY A 31 -25.54 19.70 -9.64
N ARG A 32 -24.46 18.99 -9.34
CA ARG A 32 -24.32 17.54 -9.61
C ARG A 32 -24.01 16.79 -8.33
N ALA A 33 -24.73 15.73 -8.06
CA ALA A 33 -24.41 14.81 -6.98
C ALA A 33 -23.11 14.06 -7.32
N VAL A 34 -22.11 14.23 -6.46
CA VAL A 34 -20.80 13.55 -6.58
C VAL A 34 -20.52 12.80 -5.28
N GLU A 35 -20.22 11.52 -5.39
CA GLU A 35 -19.87 10.70 -4.25
C GLU A 35 -18.34 10.58 -4.11
N PHE A 36 -17.83 10.80 -2.90
CA PHE A 36 -16.42 10.60 -2.55
C PHE A 36 -16.25 9.35 -1.71
N LYS A 37 -15.30 8.47 -2.09
CA LYS A 37 -14.82 7.37 -1.27
C LYS A 37 -13.70 7.87 -0.35
N LEU A 38 -13.94 7.87 0.97
CA LEU A 38 -13.07 8.56 1.93
C LEU A 38 -11.88 7.69 2.40
N GLU A 39 -10.93 7.39 1.51
CA GLU A 39 -9.73 6.64 1.86
C GLU A 39 -8.73 7.41 2.77
N CYS A 40 -8.96 8.70 3.01
CA CYS A 40 -8.27 9.43 4.07
C CYS A 40 -8.57 8.88 5.48
N LEU A 41 -9.67 8.15 5.64
CA LEU A 41 -10.04 7.48 6.89
C LEU A 41 -9.50 6.05 7.01
N GLN A 42 -8.75 5.56 6.02
CA GLN A 42 -8.10 4.26 6.10
C GLN A 42 -7.02 4.23 7.20
N VAL A 43 -6.63 3.04 7.69
CA VAL A 43 -5.73 2.86 8.83
C VAL A 43 -4.38 3.56 8.72
N SER A 44 -3.86 3.78 7.50
CA SER A 44 -2.64 4.56 7.25
C SER A 44 -2.92 6.03 6.85
N GLY A 45 -4.19 6.42 6.80
CA GLY A 45 -4.63 7.72 6.29
C GLY A 45 -4.72 7.78 4.75
N THR A 46 -4.55 6.67 4.05
CA THR A 46 -4.68 6.58 2.59
C THR A 46 -4.98 5.14 2.14
N PHE A 47 -5.46 4.99 0.90
CA PHE A 47 -5.71 3.70 0.25
C PHE A 47 -4.48 2.77 0.21
N LYS A 48 -3.28 3.31 0.36
CA LYS A 48 -2.02 2.54 0.28
C LYS A 48 -1.93 1.40 1.31
N ALA A 49 -2.65 1.48 2.42
CA ALA A 49 -2.73 0.39 3.39
C ALA A 49 -3.19 -0.93 2.76
N ARG A 50 -4.16 -0.87 1.85
CA ARG A 50 -4.75 -2.05 1.20
C ARG A 50 -3.68 -2.89 0.48
N GLY A 51 -2.91 -2.25 -0.40
CA GLY A 51 -1.82 -2.93 -1.11
C GLY A 51 -0.64 -3.31 -0.22
N ALA A 52 -0.33 -2.50 0.81
CA ALA A 52 0.74 -2.83 1.73
C ALA A 52 0.42 -4.10 2.54
N PHE A 53 -0.78 -4.20 3.11
CA PHE A 53 -1.19 -5.42 3.82
C PHE A 53 -1.25 -6.64 2.90
N GLU A 54 -1.83 -6.50 1.69
CA GLU A 54 -1.87 -7.62 0.74
C GLU A 54 -0.48 -8.13 0.41
N ARG A 55 0.46 -7.24 0.08
CA ARG A 55 1.84 -7.62 -0.24
C ARG A 55 2.51 -8.43 0.86
N LEU A 56 2.38 -7.99 2.11
CA LEU A 56 3.04 -8.65 3.24
C LEU A 56 2.35 -9.98 3.61
N LEU A 57 1.03 -9.99 3.64
CA LEU A 57 0.25 -11.18 3.98
C LEU A 57 0.43 -12.28 2.94
N ARG A 58 0.32 -11.93 1.65
CA ARG A 58 0.50 -12.89 0.55
C ARG A 58 1.91 -13.48 0.52
N ALA A 59 2.94 -12.66 0.78
CA ALA A 59 4.30 -13.18 0.86
C ALA A 59 4.46 -14.21 2.01
N ARG A 60 3.81 -13.99 3.15
CA ARG A 60 3.80 -14.95 4.27
C ARG A 60 3.06 -16.24 3.92
N GLU A 61 1.88 -16.14 3.31
CA GLU A 61 1.11 -17.31 2.86
C GLU A 61 1.88 -18.13 1.82
N THR A 62 2.52 -17.46 0.85
CA THR A 62 3.34 -18.13 -0.16
C THR A 62 4.53 -18.86 0.47
N ALA A 63 5.23 -18.23 1.40
CA ALA A 63 6.33 -18.86 2.12
C ALA A 63 5.86 -20.11 2.88
N GLN A 64 4.73 -20.00 3.59
CA GLN A 64 4.12 -21.12 4.32
C GLN A 64 3.74 -22.28 3.38
N ALA A 65 3.11 -21.98 2.24
CA ALA A 65 2.70 -22.99 1.26
C ALA A 65 3.91 -23.74 0.64
N LEU A 66 5.06 -23.06 0.56
CA LEU A 66 6.32 -23.62 0.05
C LEU A 66 7.19 -24.27 1.14
N GLY A 67 6.75 -24.28 2.40
CA GLY A 67 7.56 -24.76 3.52
C GLY A 67 8.80 -23.87 3.81
N LEU A 68 8.78 -22.62 3.38
CA LEU A 68 9.87 -21.65 3.58
C LEU A 68 9.63 -20.79 4.82
N PRO A 69 10.68 -20.24 5.44
CA PRO A 69 10.51 -19.30 6.53
C PRO A 69 9.78 -18.03 6.05
N ALA A 70 8.82 -17.58 6.85
CA ALA A 70 8.10 -16.35 6.56
C ALA A 70 9.05 -15.14 6.53
N PRO A 71 8.85 -14.18 5.62
CA PRO A 71 9.67 -12.98 5.58
C PRO A 71 9.53 -12.20 6.90
N ARG A 72 10.68 -11.83 7.48
CA ARG A 72 10.74 -11.08 8.75
C ARG A 72 11.00 -9.59 8.56
N ARG A 73 11.34 -9.20 7.33
CA ARG A 73 11.75 -7.84 6.98
C ARG A 73 11.16 -7.41 5.65
N VAL A 74 10.70 -6.17 5.58
CA VAL A 74 10.23 -5.54 4.33
C VAL A 74 11.00 -4.27 4.06
N VAL A 75 11.24 -4.00 2.79
CA VAL A 75 11.94 -2.81 2.30
C VAL A 75 11.03 -2.06 1.33
N ALA A 76 11.00 -0.73 1.45
CA ALA A 76 10.33 0.14 0.50
C ALA A 76 11.10 1.45 0.30
N ALA A 77 11.09 1.97 -0.93
CA ALA A 77 11.62 3.30 -1.24
C ALA A 77 10.45 4.29 -1.33
N SER A 78 10.12 4.96 -0.24
CA SER A 78 9.07 5.99 -0.21
C SER A 78 9.01 6.73 1.12
N GLY A 79 9.25 8.02 1.13
CA GLY A 79 9.01 8.90 2.29
C GLY A 79 7.55 9.36 2.46
N GLY A 80 6.65 8.94 1.54
CA GLY A 80 5.25 9.36 1.53
C GLY A 80 4.28 8.27 1.98
N ASN A 81 3.07 8.32 1.43
CA ASN A 81 1.95 7.45 1.80
C ASN A 81 2.23 5.94 1.70
N HIS A 82 3.06 5.53 0.74
CA HIS A 82 3.43 4.12 0.60
C HIS A 82 4.35 3.67 1.74
N GLY A 83 5.41 4.42 2.04
CA GLY A 83 6.31 4.09 3.15
C GLY A 83 5.58 4.04 4.50
N ILE A 84 4.66 4.99 4.73
CA ILE A 84 3.80 5.00 5.93
C ILE A 84 2.92 3.74 5.99
N ALA A 85 2.32 3.36 4.87
CA ALA A 85 1.47 2.16 4.80
C ALA A 85 2.27 0.88 5.02
N VAL A 86 3.46 0.77 4.44
CA VAL A 86 4.37 -0.39 4.63
C VAL A 86 4.87 -0.46 6.07
N ALA A 87 5.31 0.66 6.66
CA ALA A 87 5.77 0.70 8.06
C ALA A 87 4.66 0.27 9.03
N LEU A 88 3.43 0.80 8.83
CA LEU A 88 2.27 0.42 9.63
C LEU A 88 1.92 -1.07 9.49
N ALA A 89 1.86 -1.57 8.26
CA ALA A 89 1.53 -2.97 8.00
C ALA A 89 2.60 -3.91 8.59
N ALA A 90 3.87 -3.60 8.40
CA ALA A 90 4.97 -4.36 8.95
C ALA A 90 4.91 -4.42 10.48
N GLY A 91 4.74 -3.27 11.14
CA GLY A 91 4.62 -3.22 12.61
C GLY A 91 3.47 -4.06 13.15
N ARG A 92 2.29 -4.01 12.49
CA ARG A 92 1.13 -4.83 12.89
C ARG A 92 1.32 -6.33 12.64
N LEU A 93 2.14 -6.70 11.67
CA LEU A 93 2.46 -8.09 11.34
C LEU A 93 3.72 -8.61 12.03
N GLY A 94 4.35 -7.82 12.90
CA GLY A 94 5.58 -8.21 13.61
C GLY A 94 6.80 -8.34 12.70
N MET A 95 6.86 -7.55 11.62
CA MET A 95 7.97 -7.51 10.67
C MET A 95 8.79 -6.23 10.88
N ALA A 96 10.10 -6.30 10.65
CA ALA A 96 10.93 -5.11 10.54
C ALA A 96 10.64 -4.38 9.21
N ALA A 97 10.60 -3.04 9.24
CA ALA A 97 10.44 -2.21 8.06
C ALA A 97 11.66 -1.31 7.86
N ASP A 98 12.27 -1.39 6.70
CA ASP A 98 13.37 -0.51 6.28
C ASP A 98 12.86 0.40 5.15
N ILE A 99 12.80 1.69 5.43
CA ILE A 99 12.26 2.67 4.48
C ILE A 99 13.37 3.59 3.98
N PHE A 100 13.61 3.52 2.68
CA PHE A 100 14.62 4.33 2.01
C PHE A 100 14.01 5.61 1.46
N VAL A 101 14.68 6.72 1.69
CA VAL A 101 14.23 8.06 1.29
C VAL A 101 15.43 8.90 0.86
N PRO A 102 15.25 9.88 -0.03
CA PRO A 102 16.30 10.86 -0.30
C PRO A 102 16.72 11.61 0.96
N SER A 103 18.01 11.95 1.08
CA SER A 103 18.56 12.72 2.18
C SER A 103 17.92 14.11 2.33
N THR A 104 17.37 14.61 1.24
CA THR A 104 16.63 15.89 1.16
C THR A 104 15.21 15.82 1.72
N SER A 105 14.75 14.63 2.16
CA SER A 105 13.40 14.44 2.66
C SER A 105 13.13 15.27 3.93
N PRO A 106 11.97 15.95 4.06
CA PRO A 106 11.64 16.74 5.24
C PRO A 106 11.63 15.92 6.52
N ALA A 107 12.20 16.47 7.60
CA ALA A 107 12.31 15.81 8.91
C ALA A 107 10.97 15.27 9.43
N ALA A 108 9.88 16.00 9.27
CA ALA A 108 8.54 15.59 9.69
C ALA A 108 8.07 14.28 9.02
N LYS A 109 8.49 14.00 7.76
CA LYS A 109 8.20 12.73 7.09
C LYS A 109 9.00 11.59 7.70
N LEU A 110 10.27 11.83 8.01
CA LEU A 110 11.16 10.83 8.63
C LEU A 110 10.66 10.47 10.03
N ASP A 111 10.28 11.47 10.82
CA ASP A 111 9.78 11.26 12.18
C ASP A 111 8.46 10.47 12.21
N ARG A 112 7.59 10.71 11.23
CA ARG A 112 6.37 9.92 11.10
C ARG A 112 6.65 8.43 10.78
N LEU A 113 7.65 8.14 9.96
CA LEU A 113 8.07 6.77 9.68
C LEU A 113 8.69 6.11 10.93
N ARG A 114 9.57 6.83 11.62
CA ARG A 114 10.19 6.35 12.87
C ARG A 114 9.16 6.08 13.96
N ALA A 115 8.16 6.94 14.10
CA ALA A 115 7.05 6.75 15.04
C ALA A 115 6.23 5.48 14.78
N LEU A 116 6.25 4.96 13.54
CA LEU A 116 5.67 3.67 13.18
C LEU A 116 6.63 2.48 13.37
N GLY A 117 7.81 2.71 13.94
CA GLY A 117 8.81 1.67 14.19
C GLY A 117 9.69 1.33 12.98
N ALA A 118 9.64 2.09 11.90
CA ALA A 118 10.49 1.85 10.74
C ALA A 118 11.93 2.35 10.98
N VAL A 119 12.89 1.59 10.47
CA VAL A 119 14.27 2.05 10.28
C VAL A 119 14.29 2.89 9.02
N VAL A 120 14.69 4.15 9.15
CA VAL A 120 14.72 5.10 8.03
C VAL A 120 16.14 5.27 7.54
N HIS A 121 16.36 4.95 6.26
CA HIS A 121 17.63 5.10 5.55
C HIS A 121 17.55 6.33 4.64
N ALA A 122 18.14 7.43 5.09
CA ALA A 122 18.25 8.65 4.29
C ALA A 122 19.50 8.57 3.41
N GLN A 123 19.33 8.21 2.13
CA GLN A 123 20.43 7.97 1.19
C GLN A 123 20.13 8.54 -0.19
N GLY A 124 21.17 9.11 -0.81
CA GLY A 124 21.06 9.76 -2.11
C GLY A 124 20.33 11.11 -2.03
N ASN A 125 20.29 11.82 -3.14
CA ASN A 125 19.62 13.12 -3.27
C ASN A 125 18.29 13.01 -3.96
N GLU A 126 18.11 11.95 -4.76
CA GLU A 126 16.92 11.70 -5.57
C GLU A 126 16.24 10.38 -5.24
N TYR A 127 14.99 10.25 -5.67
CA TYR A 127 14.21 9.02 -5.49
C TYR A 127 14.86 7.79 -6.14
N SER A 128 15.44 7.95 -7.33
CA SER A 128 16.13 6.88 -8.06
C SER A 128 17.30 6.27 -7.27
N GLU A 129 18.06 7.10 -6.57
CA GLU A 129 19.20 6.67 -5.74
C GLU A 129 18.71 5.94 -4.48
N ALA A 130 17.67 6.47 -3.81
CA ALA A 130 17.06 5.79 -2.67
C ALA A 130 16.43 4.45 -3.09
N LEU A 131 15.83 4.36 -4.28
CA LEU A 131 15.29 3.13 -4.83
C LEU A 131 16.40 2.10 -5.08
N ALA A 132 17.48 2.48 -5.75
CA ALA A 132 18.62 1.60 -6.01
C ALA A 132 19.23 1.09 -4.70
N ALA A 133 19.42 1.96 -3.71
CA ALA A 133 19.91 1.57 -2.39
C ALA A 133 18.97 0.59 -1.68
N SER A 134 17.65 0.78 -1.80
CA SER A 134 16.66 -0.13 -1.23
C SER A 134 16.69 -1.51 -1.87
N GLN A 135 16.89 -1.60 -3.17
CA GLN A 135 17.02 -2.86 -3.92
C GLN A 135 18.26 -3.62 -3.51
N SER A 136 19.42 -2.94 -3.48
CA SER A 136 20.69 -3.53 -3.03
C SER A 136 20.60 -4.04 -1.59
N PHE A 137 20.00 -3.29 -0.69
CA PHE A 137 19.77 -3.71 0.69
C PHE A 137 18.85 -4.94 0.76
N ALA A 138 17.79 -4.96 -0.02
CA ALA A 138 16.85 -6.09 -0.06
C ALA A 138 17.55 -7.38 -0.50
N GLU A 139 18.40 -7.32 -1.52
CA GLU A 139 19.18 -8.46 -2.00
C GLU A 139 20.16 -8.98 -0.91
N GLN A 140 20.90 -8.08 -0.26
CA GLN A 140 21.86 -8.42 0.77
C GLN A 140 21.22 -9.01 2.04
N GLN A 141 20.03 -8.55 2.39
CA GLN A 141 19.32 -8.97 3.61
C GLN A 141 18.27 -10.06 3.37
N GLY A 142 18.04 -10.48 2.13
CA GLY A 142 16.93 -11.36 1.80
C GLY A 142 15.56 -10.78 2.18
N ALA A 143 15.41 -9.45 2.09
CA ALA A 143 14.22 -8.76 2.53
C ALA A 143 13.13 -8.72 1.45
N LEU A 144 11.87 -8.72 1.89
CA LEU A 144 10.72 -8.58 1.00
C LEU A 144 10.66 -7.14 0.44
N VAL A 145 10.65 -6.98 -0.87
CA VAL A 145 10.45 -5.67 -1.49
C VAL A 145 8.96 -5.36 -1.64
N SER A 146 8.57 -4.15 -1.24
CA SER A 146 7.23 -3.60 -1.47
C SER A 146 7.31 -2.37 -2.37
N HIS A 147 6.82 -2.51 -3.60
CA HIS A 147 6.75 -1.42 -4.57
C HIS A 147 5.44 -0.65 -4.46
N ALA A 148 5.48 0.67 -4.69
CA ALA A 148 4.35 1.57 -4.44
C ALA A 148 3.16 1.37 -5.39
N TYR A 149 3.35 0.76 -6.56
CA TYR A 149 2.34 0.62 -7.61
C TYR A 149 2.59 -0.52 -8.60
N ASP A 150 3.82 -0.95 -8.86
CA ASP A 150 4.14 -1.93 -9.91
C ASP A 150 4.42 -3.32 -9.32
N GLN A 151 3.41 -3.87 -8.65
CA GLN A 151 3.40 -5.24 -8.14
C GLN A 151 1.98 -5.78 -8.10
N PHE A 152 1.79 -7.03 -8.53
CA PHE A 152 0.49 -7.69 -8.55
C PHE A 152 -0.25 -7.60 -7.22
N ASP A 153 0.41 -7.92 -6.11
CA ASP A 153 -0.18 -7.89 -4.77
C ASP A 153 -0.59 -6.46 -4.36
N THR A 154 0.23 -5.46 -4.73
CA THR A 154 -0.10 -4.07 -4.48
C THR A 154 -1.33 -3.64 -5.27
N LEU A 155 -1.41 -4.03 -6.54
CA LEU A 155 -2.54 -3.68 -7.43
C LEU A 155 -3.83 -4.36 -6.96
N THR A 156 -3.82 -5.66 -6.67
CA THR A 156 -5.01 -6.38 -6.18
C THR A 156 -5.48 -5.81 -4.83
N GLY A 157 -4.54 -5.42 -3.95
CA GLY A 157 -4.86 -4.71 -2.72
C GLY A 157 -5.61 -3.41 -2.97
N GLN A 158 -5.15 -2.59 -3.91
CA GLN A 158 -5.83 -1.34 -4.28
C GLN A 158 -7.19 -1.60 -4.91
N GLY A 159 -7.34 -2.66 -5.72
CA GLY A 159 -8.62 -3.06 -6.33
C GLY A 159 -9.73 -3.36 -5.33
N THR A 160 -9.38 -3.74 -4.09
CA THR A 160 -10.38 -3.92 -3.03
C THR A 160 -11.16 -2.64 -2.70
N LEU A 161 -10.63 -1.47 -3.04
CA LEU A 161 -11.33 -0.19 -2.91
C LEU A 161 -12.54 -0.14 -3.85
N ALA A 162 -12.35 -0.44 -5.13
CA ALA A 162 -13.45 -0.45 -6.10
C ALA A 162 -14.52 -1.49 -5.72
N ARG A 163 -14.07 -2.71 -5.37
CA ARG A 163 -14.97 -3.77 -4.89
C ARG A 163 -15.83 -3.32 -3.71
N GLU A 164 -15.24 -2.64 -2.75
CA GLU A 164 -15.93 -2.12 -1.57
C GLU A 164 -16.90 -1.00 -1.96
N TRP A 165 -16.46 -0.05 -2.79
CA TRP A 165 -17.27 1.08 -3.22
C TRP A 165 -18.46 0.66 -4.07
N LEU A 166 -18.30 -0.24 -5.04
CA LEU A 166 -19.39 -0.78 -5.84
C LEU A 166 -20.47 -1.49 -5.01
N ARG A 167 -20.11 -2.06 -3.87
CA ARG A 167 -21.09 -2.64 -2.93
C ARG A 167 -21.85 -1.58 -2.11
N GLN A 168 -21.20 -0.47 -1.82
CA GLN A 168 -21.81 0.66 -1.10
C GLN A 168 -22.69 1.48 -2.02
N SER A 169 -22.28 1.65 -3.28
CA SER A 169 -22.89 2.55 -4.25
C SER A 169 -23.00 1.87 -5.63
N PRO A 170 -23.94 0.89 -5.79
CA PRO A 170 -24.05 0.12 -7.03
C PRO A 170 -24.65 0.92 -8.20
N HIS A 171 -25.06 2.15 -7.95
CA HIS A 171 -25.67 3.06 -8.92
C HIS A 171 -24.69 4.01 -9.62
N LEU A 172 -23.40 3.88 -9.34
CA LEU A 172 -22.38 4.76 -9.94
C LEU A 172 -22.18 4.42 -11.42
N ASP A 173 -22.36 5.41 -12.29
CA ASP A 173 -22.12 5.28 -13.75
C ASP A 173 -20.67 5.56 -14.13
N VAL A 174 -19.99 6.43 -13.37
CA VAL A 174 -18.63 6.90 -13.66
C VAL A 174 -17.81 6.99 -12.39
N VAL A 175 -16.59 6.52 -12.42
CA VAL A 175 -15.61 6.64 -11.34
C VAL A 175 -14.43 7.48 -11.79
N LEU A 176 -14.11 8.55 -11.07
CA LEU A 176 -12.94 9.38 -11.29
C LEU A 176 -11.81 8.92 -10.39
N VAL A 177 -10.68 8.53 -10.99
CA VAL A 177 -9.53 7.99 -10.27
C VAL A 177 -8.32 8.87 -10.49
N ALA A 178 -7.68 9.32 -9.39
CA ALA A 178 -6.41 10.04 -9.46
C ALA A 178 -5.29 9.09 -9.92
N VAL A 179 -4.52 9.50 -10.93
CA VAL A 179 -3.43 8.71 -11.51
C VAL A 179 -2.09 9.40 -11.30
N GLY A 180 -1.20 8.74 -10.55
CA GLY A 180 0.21 9.06 -10.48
C GLY A 180 1.01 7.90 -11.08
N GLY A 181 1.60 7.02 -10.27
CA GLY A 181 2.29 5.80 -10.71
C GLY A 181 1.39 4.66 -11.18
N GLY A 182 0.09 4.85 -11.31
CA GLY A 182 -0.85 3.87 -11.88
C GLY A 182 -1.39 2.82 -10.92
N GLY A 183 -0.84 2.70 -9.70
CA GLY A 183 -1.20 1.61 -8.78
C GLY A 183 -2.64 1.61 -8.28
N LEU A 184 -3.33 2.76 -8.25
CA LEU A 184 -4.74 2.80 -7.89
C LEU A 184 -5.61 2.42 -9.10
N ILE A 185 -5.45 3.11 -10.21
CA ILE A 185 -6.24 2.86 -11.42
C ILE A 185 -6.02 1.45 -11.99
N GLY A 186 -4.80 0.90 -11.84
CA GLY A 186 -4.49 -0.46 -12.30
C GLY A 186 -5.10 -1.57 -11.43
N GLY A 187 -5.59 -1.25 -10.23
CA GLY A 187 -6.34 -2.16 -9.37
C GLY A 187 -7.85 -2.02 -9.51
N ILE A 188 -8.36 -0.81 -9.83
CA ILE A 188 -9.77 -0.50 -10.04
C ILE A 188 -10.24 -1.01 -11.41
#